data_ad62888c1a40b54239e5c9fa31b79e87
#
_entry.id   ad62888c1a40b54239e5c9fa31b79e87
#
_cell.length_a   1.000
_cell.length_b   1.000
_cell.length_c   1.000
_cell.angle_alpha   90.00
_cell.angle_beta   90.00
_cell.angle_gamma   90.00
#
_symmetry.space_group_name_H-M   'P 1'
#
loop_
_entity.id
_entity.type
_entity.pdbx_description
1 polymer ?
#
loop_
_entity_poly.entity_id
_entity_poly.type
_entity_poly.pdbx_seq_one_letter_code
_entity_poly.pdbx_strand_id
1 'polypeptide(L)' 'MTTETLSVPDISCDHCQRTIESTLSRLPGVRAAAVDVATRTVRVTYDETALDQAAIASTLADEGYEVARVPT' A
#
# COMPACT_ATOMS: atom_id res chain seq x y z
N MET A 1 -4.82 12.56 -9.37
CA MET A 1 -4.83 11.42 -8.43
C MET A 1 -4.65 10.13 -9.17
N THR A 2 -3.84 9.24 -8.63
CA THR A 2 -3.55 7.94 -9.23
C THR A 2 -3.94 6.84 -8.26
N THR A 3 -4.62 5.81 -8.75
CA THR A 3 -4.95 4.63 -7.95
C THR A 3 -4.11 3.46 -8.43
N GLU A 4 -3.39 2.84 -7.50
CA GLU A 4 -2.56 1.67 -7.78
C GLU A 4 -3.02 0.51 -6.94
N THR A 5 -2.93 -0.69 -7.50
CA THR A 5 -3.18 -1.93 -6.76
C THR A 5 -1.87 -2.69 -6.65
N LEU A 6 -1.47 -2.98 -5.43
CA LEU A 6 -0.21 -3.66 -5.14
C LEU A 6 -0.50 -5.05 -4.61
N SER A 7 0.27 -6.03 -5.06
CA SER A 7 0.17 -7.39 -4.53
C SER A 7 1.13 -7.55 -3.37
N VAL A 8 0.60 -7.86 -2.19
CA VAL A 8 1.39 -8.01 -0.97
C VAL A 8 1.05 -9.38 -0.36
N PRO A 9 1.76 -10.44 -0.76
CA PRO A 9 1.43 -11.80 -0.32
C PRO A 9 1.61 -12.02 1.18
N ASP A 10 2.29 -11.13 1.88
CA ASP A 10 2.48 -11.22 3.33
C ASP A 10 1.23 -10.82 4.12
N ILE A 11 0.22 -10.27 3.47
CA ILE A 11 -1.05 -9.96 4.13
C ILE A 11 -1.74 -11.26 4.50
N SER A 12 -2.00 -11.46 5.78
CA SER A 12 -2.59 -12.72 6.24
C SER A 12 -3.72 -12.55 7.24
N CYS A 13 -3.95 -11.34 7.77
CA CYS A 13 -4.98 -11.13 8.78
C CYS A 13 -5.36 -9.65 8.89
N ASP A 14 -6.40 -9.39 9.68
CA ASP A 14 -6.89 -8.03 9.89
C ASP A 14 -5.85 -7.10 10.50
N HIS A 15 -4.95 -7.64 11.30
CA HIS A 15 -3.89 -6.85 11.90
C HIS A 15 -2.97 -6.27 10.81
N CYS A 16 -2.63 -7.08 9.82
CA CYS A 16 -1.83 -6.62 8.68
C CYS A 16 -2.56 -5.52 7.92
N GLN A 17 -3.86 -5.70 7.72
CA GLN A 17 -4.69 -4.69 7.07
C GLN A 17 -4.58 -3.34 7.77
N ARG A 18 -4.77 -3.33 9.08
CA ARG A 18 -4.72 -2.10 9.87
C ARG A 18 -3.34 -1.46 9.83
N THR A 19 -2.30 -2.27 9.93
CA THR A 19 -0.94 -1.78 9.92
C THR A 19 -0.63 -1.10 8.58
N ILE A 20 -0.98 -1.73 7.49
CA ILE A 20 -0.72 -1.19 6.16
C ILE A 20 -1.52 0.08 5.93
N GLU A 21 -2.81 0.07 6.26
CA GLU A 21 -3.65 1.26 6.09
C GLU A 21 -3.15 2.43 6.91
N SER A 22 -2.77 2.16 8.15
CA SER A 22 -2.24 3.20 9.03
C SER A 22 -0.92 3.76 8.50
N THR A 23 -0.04 2.88 8.07
CA THR A 23 1.27 3.27 7.54
C THR A 23 1.12 4.14 6.30
N LEU A 24 0.28 3.71 5.36
CA LEU A 24 0.08 4.47 4.13
C LEU A 24 -0.61 5.80 4.39
N SER A 25 -1.53 5.85 5.34
CA SER A 25 -2.25 7.08 5.68
C SER A 25 -1.32 8.17 6.21
N ARG A 26 -0.15 7.80 6.71
CA ARG A 26 0.83 8.77 7.22
C ARG A 26 1.65 9.41 6.12
N LEU A 27 1.65 8.84 4.94
CA LEU A 27 2.43 9.37 3.84
C LEU A 27 1.78 10.64 3.28
N PRO A 28 2.54 11.72 3.13
CA PRO A 28 2.00 12.92 2.49
C PRO A 28 1.65 12.60 1.04
N GLY A 29 0.47 13.01 0.62
CA GLY A 29 0.01 12.73 -0.74
C GLY A 29 -0.91 11.53 -0.86
N VAL A 30 -0.96 10.64 0.12
CA VAL A 30 -1.90 9.53 0.11
C VAL A 30 -3.28 10.02 0.50
N ARG A 31 -4.26 9.78 -0.36
CA ARG A 31 -5.65 10.19 -0.14
C ARG A 31 -6.49 9.08 0.45
N ALA A 32 -6.25 7.85 0.01
CA ALA A 32 -7.00 6.70 0.48
C ALA A 32 -6.14 5.47 0.36
N ALA A 33 -6.34 4.54 1.28
CA ALA A 33 -5.66 3.25 1.24
C ALA A 33 -6.65 2.20 1.71
N ALA A 34 -6.80 1.14 0.95
CA ALA A 34 -7.68 0.03 1.28
C ALA A 34 -6.92 -1.28 1.08
N VAL A 35 -7.08 -2.19 2.02
CA VAL A 35 -6.42 -3.49 1.96
C VAL A 35 -7.47 -4.58 1.84
N ASP A 36 -7.28 -5.47 0.89
CA ASP A 36 -8.14 -6.64 0.72
C ASP A 36 -7.34 -7.87 1.16
N VAL A 37 -7.71 -8.40 2.32
CA VAL A 37 -7.04 -9.57 2.89
C VAL A 37 -7.33 -10.81 2.06
N ALA A 38 -8.52 -10.91 1.50
CA ALA A 38 -8.91 -12.09 0.72
C ALA A 38 -8.06 -12.27 -0.52
N THR A 39 -7.72 -11.18 -1.20
CA THR A 39 -6.89 -11.20 -2.40
C THR A 39 -5.45 -10.81 -2.14
N ARG A 40 -5.13 -10.40 -0.91
CA ARG A 40 -3.81 -9.96 -0.50
C ARG A 40 -3.30 -8.80 -1.33
N THR A 41 -4.18 -7.83 -1.57
CA THR A 41 -3.84 -6.66 -2.37
C THR A 41 -4.09 -5.39 -1.58
N VAL A 42 -3.36 -4.35 -1.97
CA VAL A 42 -3.50 -3.01 -1.38
C VAL A 42 -3.87 -2.07 -2.51
N ARG A 43 -4.97 -1.36 -2.34
CA ARG A 43 -5.36 -0.29 -3.27
C ARG A 43 -5.06 1.03 -2.61
N VAL A 44 -4.22 1.84 -3.24
CA VAL A 44 -3.83 3.14 -2.73
C VAL A 44 -4.13 4.20 -3.76
N THR A 45 -4.76 5.28 -3.31
CA THR A 45 -4.99 6.47 -4.13
C THR A 45 -4.12 7.59 -3.59
N TYR A 46 -3.28 8.14 -4.43
CA TYR A 46 -2.30 9.11 -4.02
C TYR A 46 -2.07 10.17 -5.08
N ASP A 47 -1.44 11.26 -4.67
CA ASP A 47 -1.04 12.34 -5.57
C ASP A 47 0.36 12.01 -6.12
N GLU A 48 0.42 11.67 -7.39
CA GLU A 48 1.68 11.27 -8.04
C GLU A 48 2.71 12.39 -8.12
N THR A 49 2.30 13.63 -7.87
CA THR A 49 3.25 14.74 -7.81
C THR A 49 3.90 14.86 -6.43
N ALA A 50 3.30 14.28 -5.40
CA ALA A 50 3.82 14.33 -4.04
C ALA A 50 4.67 13.11 -3.71
N LEU A 51 4.32 11.95 -4.23
CA LEU A 51 5.07 10.72 -4.01
C LEU A 51 4.89 9.78 -5.19
N ASP A 52 5.72 8.75 -5.26
CA ASP A 52 5.65 7.79 -6.34
C ASP A 52 5.42 6.38 -5.81
N GLN A 53 5.24 5.45 -6.74
CA GLN A 53 4.99 4.06 -6.44
C GLN A 53 6.13 3.42 -5.66
N ALA A 54 7.36 3.80 -5.98
CA ALA A 54 8.53 3.27 -5.29
C ALA A 54 8.55 3.68 -3.82
N ALA A 55 8.11 4.90 -3.52
CA ALA A 55 8.02 5.37 -2.14
C ALA A 55 7.00 4.54 -1.34
N ILE A 56 5.87 4.21 -1.94
CA ILE A 56 4.85 3.38 -1.31
C ILE A 56 5.39 1.98 -1.05
N ALA A 57 6.01 1.37 -2.05
CA ALA A 57 6.58 0.03 -1.91
C ALA A 57 7.67 0.00 -0.85
N SER A 58 8.54 1.02 -0.82
CA SER A 58 9.60 1.13 0.17
C SER A 58 9.04 1.25 1.58
N THR A 59 7.98 2.03 1.75
CA THR A 59 7.33 2.20 3.05
C THR A 59 6.75 0.87 3.55
N LEU A 60 6.12 0.12 2.67
CA LEU A 60 5.58 -1.19 3.04
C LEU A 60 6.70 -2.18 3.37
N ALA A 61 7.80 -2.14 2.63
CA ALA A 61 8.94 -3.00 2.90
C ALA A 61 9.55 -2.71 4.28
N ASP A 62 9.60 -1.43 4.67
CA ASP A 62 10.09 -1.04 5.99
C ASP A 62 9.24 -1.61 7.12
N GLU A 63 7.95 -1.85 6.86
CA GLU A 63 7.04 -2.45 7.83
C GLU A 63 7.04 -3.98 7.77
N GLY A 64 7.87 -4.56 6.91
CA GLY A 64 7.95 -6.01 6.77
C GLY A 64 7.00 -6.59 5.73
N TYR A 65 6.36 -5.76 4.92
CA TYR A 65 5.44 -6.21 3.89
C TYR A 65 6.06 -5.99 2.52
N GLU A 66 6.53 -7.05 1.92
CA GLU A 66 7.16 -6.97 0.61
C GLU A 66 6.11 -6.91 -0.49
N VAL A 67 6.25 -5.93 -1.36
CA VAL A 67 5.38 -5.81 -2.54
C VAL A 67 5.91 -6.74 -3.62
N ALA A 68 5.14 -7.78 -3.92
CA ALA A 68 5.55 -8.79 -4.87
C ALA A 68 5.37 -8.33 -6.31
N ARG A 69 4.37 -7.48 -6.56
CA ARG A 69 4.08 -7.03 -7.91
C ARG A 69 3.41 -5.67 -7.87
N VAL A 70 3.82 -4.83 -8.79
CA VAL A 70 3.24 -3.51 -8.95
C VAL A 70 2.67 -3.42 -10.36
N PRO A 71 1.36 -3.66 -10.54
CA PRO A 71 0.75 -3.50 -11.85
C PRO A 71 0.66 -2.01 -12.19
N THR A 72 1.12 -1.65 -13.32
CA THR A 72 1.04 -0.28 -13.83
C THR A 72 0.11 -0.21 -15.01
#